data_704bf64467a9864333e3c429ecb4344a
#
_entry.id   704bf64467a9864333e3c429ecb4344a
#
_cell.length_a   1.000
_cell.length_b   1.000
_cell.length_c   1.000
_cell.angle_alpha   90.00
_cell.angle_beta   90.00
_cell.angle_gamma   90.00
#
_symmetry.space_group_name_H-M   'P 1'
#
loop_
_entity.id
_entity.type
_entity.pdbx_description
1 polymer ?
#
loop_
_entity_poly.entity_id
_entity_poly.type
_entity_poly.pdbx_seq_one_letter_code
_entity_poly.pdbx_strand_id
1 'polypeptide(L)'
;MTGQGKNINPRWKTGRRRIYQQRFKAMQCECGICRGRLGPIDYSTSDPRAPLGFVIDEIIPVSRWREAGYNSPSECADDFNNLQPAHRLCNARKGNKLNFSIETERDTHSRQKKNKKIFLDGEW
;
A
#
# COMPACT_ATOMS: atom_id res chain seq x y z
N MET A 1 9.37 25.73 -15.30
CA MET A 1 9.12 25.64 -15.02
C MET A 1 8.44 25.57 -14.01
N THR A 2 8.32 26.00 -13.71
CA THR A 2 7.56 26.14 -12.64
C THR A 2 6.53 25.14 -12.48
N GLY A 3 6.00 24.61 -13.46
CA GLY A 3 5.08 23.55 -13.37
C GLY A 3 5.64 22.33 -12.73
N GLN A 4 6.91 22.24 -12.63
CA GLN A 4 7.53 21.09 -12.07
C GLN A 4 7.10 20.81 -10.68
N GLY A 5 6.96 21.82 -9.86
CA GLY A 5 6.57 21.62 -8.50
C GLY A 5 5.21 20.97 -8.42
N LYS A 6 4.36 21.30 -9.35
CA LYS A 6 3.01 20.76 -9.34
C LYS A 6 2.96 19.32 -9.74
N ASN A 7 3.97 18.86 -10.44
CA ASN A 7 3.99 17.51 -10.95
C ASN A 7 4.71 16.52 -10.07
N ILE A 8 5.17 16.97 -8.93
CA ILE A 8 5.85 16.04 -8.03
C ILE A 8 4.85 15.06 -7.48
N ASN A 9 5.17 13.78 -7.65
CA ASN A 9 4.33 12.71 -7.13
C ASN A 9 4.28 12.81 -5.62
N PRO A 10 3.10 12.88 -5.00
CA PRO A 10 3.00 12.99 -3.55
C PRO A 10 3.77 11.93 -2.81
N ARG A 11 3.90 10.76 -3.40
CA ARG A 11 4.59 9.64 -2.77
C ARG A 11 6.07 9.88 -2.58
N TRP A 12 6.65 10.75 -3.39
CA TRP A 12 8.09 10.98 -3.36
C TRP A 12 8.47 12.38 -2.88
N LYS A 13 7.48 13.16 -2.50
CA LYS A 13 7.69 14.56 -2.19
C LYS A 13 8.65 14.78 -1.03
N THR A 14 8.55 13.98 0.01
CA THR A 14 9.38 14.14 1.20
C THR A 14 10.58 13.22 1.23
N GLY A 15 10.61 12.22 0.35
CA GLY A 15 11.69 11.24 0.36
C GLY A 15 11.53 10.15 1.40
N ARG A 16 10.50 10.21 2.22
CA ARG A 16 10.31 9.21 3.27
C ARG A 16 10.02 7.82 2.73
N ARG A 17 9.46 7.76 1.52
CA ARG A 17 9.10 6.49 0.90
C ARG A 17 10.32 5.58 0.79
N ARG A 18 11.47 6.13 0.52
CA ARG A 18 12.70 5.35 0.41
C ARG A 18 13.05 4.71 1.74
N ILE A 19 12.86 5.44 2.83
CA ILE A 19 13.12 4.91 4.16
C ILE A 19 12.16 3.77 4.47
N TYR A 20 10.90 3.95 4.10
CA TYR A 20 9.87 2.93 4.33
C TYR A 20 10.17 1.66 3.53
N GLN A 21 10.64 1.83 2.29
CA GLN A 21 11.04 0.68 1.48
C GLN A 21 12.13 -0.11 2.18
N GLN A 22 13.10 0.58 2.72
CA GLN A 22 14.20 -0.08 3.42
C GLN A 22 13.71 -0.82 4.65
N ARG A 23 12.77 -0.25 5.36
CA ARG A 23 12.20 -0.89 6.53
C ARG A 23 11.50 -2.19 6.19
N PHE A 24 10.63 -2.14 5.19
CA PHE A 24 9.90 -3.34 4.81
C PHE A 24 10.84 -4.43 4.32
N LYS A 25 11.84 -4.02 3.56
CA LYS A 25 12.83 -4.97 3.06
C LYS A 25 13.63 -5.59 4.20
N ALA A 26 14.07 -4.78 5.14
CA ALA A 26 14.86 -5.28 6.27
C ALA A 26 14.07 -6.28 7.09
N MET A 27 12.77 -6.04 7.24
CA MET A 27 11.92 -6.93 8.02
C MET A 27 11.41 -8.12 7.23
N GLN A 28 11.62 -8.13 5.91
CA GLN A 28 11.15 -9.21 5.04
C GLN A 28 9.68 -9.51 5.27
N CYS A 29 8.88 -8.44 5.34
CA CYS A 29 7.46 -8.58 5.59
C CYS A 29 6.75 -9.30 4.47
N GLU A 30 5.69 -10.00 4.81
CA GLU A 30 4.88 -10.64 3.79
C GLU A 30 3.94 -9.63 3.15
N CYS A 31 3.36 -10.00 2.02
CA CYS A 31 2.41 -9.14 1.32
C CYS A 31 1.19 -8.87 2.19
N GLY A 32 0.90 -7.59 2.40
CA GLY A 32 -0.25 -7.22 3.22
C GLY A 32 -1.59 -7.46 2.53
N ILE A 33 -1.57 -7.69 1.22
CA ILE A 33 -2.80 -7.92 0.47
C ILE A 33 -3.16 -9.39 0.44
N CYS A 34 -2.25 -10.26 -0.01
CA CYS A 34 -2.55 -11.69 -0.10
C CYS A 34 -2.19 -12.44 1.16
N ARG A 35 -1.47 -11.78 2.07
CA ARG A 35 -1.09 -12.36 3.36
C ARG A 35 -0.35 -13.68 3.23
N GLY A 36 0.56 -13.72 2.28
CA GLY A 36 1.40 -14.88 2.09
C GLY A 36 0.84 -15.94 1.17
N ARG A 37 -0.37 -15.76 0.65
CA ARG A 37 -0.96 -16.79 -0.23
C ARG A 37 -0.17 -17.05 -1.48
N LEU A 38 0.43 -16.00 -2.05
CA LEU A 38 1.23 -16.15 -3.25
C LEU A 38 2.71 -16.37 -2.93
N GLY A 39 3.03 -16.58 -1.66
CA GLY A 39 4.38 -16.79 -1.23
C GLY A 39 5.04 -15.49 -0.79
N PRO A 40 6.32 -15.52 -0.46
CA PRO A 40 7.00 -14.34 0.02
C PRO A 40 7.16 -13.29 -1.08
N ILE A 41 7.30 -12.04 -0.67
CA ILE A 41 7.62 -10.97 -1.61
C ILE A 41 9.08 -11.14 -2.00
N ASP A 42 9.35 -10.96 -3.28
CA ASP A 42 10.73 -10.97 -3.77
C ASP A 42 11.31 -9.58 -3.62
N TYR A 43 12.04 -9.36 -2.53
CA TYR A 43 12.66 -8.08 -2.26
C TYR A 43 13.97 -7.88 -3.02
N SER A 44 14.45 -8.91 -3.68
CA SER A 44 15.75 -8.85 -4.32
C SER A 44 15.71 -8.50 -5.80
N THR A 45 14.55 -8.66 -6.43
CA THR A 45 14.48 -8.43 -7.87
C THR A 45 14.48 -6.94 -8.18
N SER A 46 15.16 -6.59 -9.27
CA SER A 46 15.11 -5.24 -9.80
C SER A 46 14.21 -5.16 -11.02
N ASP A 47 13.57 -6.27 -11.38
CA ASP A 47 12.70 -6.29 -12.55
C ASP A 47 11.39 -5.58 -12.23
N PRO A 48 11.10 -4.46 -12.89
CA PRO A 48 9.88 -3.70 -12.59
C PRO A 48 8.60 -4.43 -12.99
N ARG A 49 8.72 -5.56 -13.66
CA ARG A 49 7.55 -6.34 -14.07
C ARG A 49 7.38 -7.62 -13.27
N ALA A 50 8.27 -7.90 -12.35
CA ALA A 50 8.18 -9.14 -11.58
C ALA A 50 6.88 -9.16 -10.77
N PRO A 51 6.01 -10.14 -10.99
CA PRO A 51 4.70 -10.15 -10.31
C PRO A 51 4.83 -10.29 -8.80
N LEU A 52 5.84 -11.00 -8.33
CA LEU A 52 6.05 -11.14 -6.89
C LEU A 52 7.02 -10.12 -6.32
N GLY A 53 7.43 -9.16 -7.13
CA GLY A 53 8.34 -8.11 -6.70
C GLY A 53 7.65 -7.17 -5.70
N PHE A 54 8.49 -6.48 -4.96
CA PHE A 54 8.03 -5.62 -3.88
C PHE A 54 7.57 -4.25 -4.37
N VAL A 55 6.41 -3.84 -3.88
CA VAL A 55 5.96 -2.46 -4.01
C VAL A 55 5.35 -2.05 -2.68
N ILE A 56 5.22 -0.75 -2.45
CA ILE A 56 4.51 -0.25 -1.29
C ILE A 56 3.09 0.07 -1.75
N ASP A 57 2.12 -0.43 -1.03
CA ASP A 57 0.72 -0.17 -1.29
C ASP A 57 0.17 0.79 -0.24
N GLU A 58 -0.66 1.73 -0.66
CA GLU A 58 -1.38 2.59 0.27
C GLU A 58 -2.69 1.89 0.59
N ILE A 59 -2.88 1.59 1.87
CA ILE A 59 -4.09 0.91 2.32
C ILE A 59 -5.30 1.73 1.91
N ILE A 60 -5.25 3.03 2.20
CA ILE A 60 -6.24 3.98 1.68
C ILE A 60 -5.56 4.68 0.52
N PRO A 61 -6.09 4.54 -0.70
CA PRO A 61 -5.46 5.14 -1.86
C PRO A 61 -5.28 6.64 -1.70
N VAL A 62 -4.16 7.14 -2.21
CA VAL A 62 -3.87 8.57 -2.13
C VAL A 62 -5.01 9.39 -2.74
N SER A 63 -5.65 8.86 -3.79
CA SER A 63 -6.76 9.57 -4.43
C SER A 63 -7.95 9.77 -3.49
N ARG A 64 -7.98 9.07 -2.38
CA ARG A 64 -9.07 9.19 -1.41
C ARG A 64 -8.63 9.86 -0.12
N TRP A 65 -7.60 10.67 -0.21
CA TRP A 65 -7.02 11.28 0.98
C TRP A 65 -8.02 12.10 1.80
N ARG A 66 -8.97 12.74 1.11
CA ARG A 66 -9.96 13.55 1.82
C ARG A 66 -10.92 12.71 2.63
N GLU A 67 -11.36 11.60 2.05
CA GLU A 67 -12.27 10.69 2.74
C GLU A 67 -11.63 10.13 3.99
N ALA A 68 -10.33 9.95 3.94
CA ALA A 68 -9.61 9.38 5.07
C ALA A 68 -9.27 10.39 6.15
N GLY A 69 -9.54 11.66 5.90
CA GLY A 69 -9.29 12.68 6.90
C GLY A 69 -7.91 13.30 6.86
N TYR A 70 -7.14 13.03 5.83
CA TYR A 70 -5.83 13.65 5.68
C TYR A 70 -5.98 15.08 5.17
N ASN A 71 -4.97 15.89 5.41
CA ASN A 71 -4.99 17.29 4.99
C ASN A 71 -4.45 17.50 3.59
N SER A 72 -3.76 16.50 3.04
CA SER A 72 -3.19 16.61 1.71
C SER A 72 -2.88 15.23 1.18
N PRO A 73 -2.73 15.10 -0.15
CA PRO A 73 -2.30 13.83 -0.72
C PRO A 73 -0.94 13.38 -0.18
N SER A 74 -0.03 14.31 0.04
CA SER A 74 1.29 13.98 0.57
C SER A 74 1.20 13.38 1.95
N GLU A 75 0.33 13.92 2.77
CA GLU A 75 0.18 13.39 4.12
C GLU A 75 -0.30 11.96 4.08
N CYS A 76 -1.25 11.67 3.21
CA CYS A 76 -1.76 10.32 3.03
C CYS A 76 -0.65 9.39 2.53
N ALA A 77 0.13 9.86 1.57
CA ALA A 77 1.19 9.05 0.98
C ALA A 77 2.36 8.81 1.94
N ASP A 78 2.53 9.69 2.91
CA ASP A 78 3.64 9.62 3.85
C ASP A 78 3.33 8.92 5.15
N ASP A 79 2.08 8.61 5.40
CA ASP A 79 1.71 7.99 6.67
C ASP A 79 2.09 6.52 6.66
N PHE A 80 3.15 6.18 7.39
CA PHE A 80 3.63 4.80 7.44
C PHE A 80 2.51 3.83 7.87
N ASN A 81 1.61 4.29 8.72
CA ASN A 81 0.50 3.45 9.16
C ASN A 81 -0.52 3.18 8.05
N ASN A 82 -0.46 3.94 6.97
CA ASN A 82 -1.30 3.72 5.81
C ASN A 82 -0.58 2.94 4.71
N LEU A 83 0.61 2.45 5.00
CA LEU A 83 1.42 1.76 4.00
C LEU A 83 1.63 0.32 4.38
N GLN A 84 1.74 -0.53 3.37
CA GLN A 84 2.03 -1.94 3.58
C GLN A 84 2.85 -2.45 2.42
N PRO A 85 3.68 -3.47 2.65
CA PRO A 85 4.39 -4.09 1.54
C PRO A 85 3.44 -4.98 0.78
N ALA A 86 3.68 -5.12 -0.51
CA ALA A 86 2.80 -5.95 -1.33
C ALA A 86 3.55 -6.51 -2.52
N HIS A 87 3.03 -7.62 -3.04
CA HIS A 87 3.43 -8.09 -4.35
C HIS A 87 2.95 -7.10 -5.39
N ARG A 88 3.75 -6.88 -6.41
CA ARG A 88 3.34 -6.01 -7.51
C ARG A 88 2.02 -6.46 -8.10
N LEU A 89 1.86 -7.76 -8.29
CA LEU A 89 0.62 -8.33 -8.83
C LEU A 89 -0.58 -8.01 -7.96
N CYS A 90 -0.44 -8.19 -6.66
CA CYS A 90 -1.53 -7.93 -5.73
C CYS A 90 -1.91 -6.46 -5.72
N ASN A 91 -0.91 -5.58 -5.76
CA ASN A 91 -1.17 -4.15 -5.80
C ASN A 91 -1.91 -3.76 -7.06
N ALA A 92 -1.51 -4.33 -8.19
CA ALA A 92 -2.17 -4.05 -9.46
C ALA A 92 -3.63 -4.48 -9.44
N ARG A 93 -3.90 -5.63 -8.84
CA ARG A 93 -5.27 -6.13 -8.75
C ARG A 93 -6.12 -5.32 -7.79
N LYS A 94 -5.50 -4.83 -6.74
CA LYS A 94 -6.22 -4.01 -5.78
C LYS A 94 -6.67 -2.68 -6.38
N GLY A 95 -5.80 -2.04 -7.15
CA GLY A 95 -6.11 -0.74 -7.73
C GLY A 95 -6.49 0.26 -6.65
N ASN A 96 -7.64 0.90 -6.78
CA ASN A 96 -8.14 1.88 -5.83
C ASN A 96 -9.10 1.33 -4.81
N LYS A 97 -9.25 0.02 -4.75
CA LYS A 97 -10.22 -0.58 -3.85
C LYS A 97 -9.74 -0.53 -2.41
N LEU A 98 -10.68 -0.32 -1.52
CA LEU A 98 -10.41 -0.42 -0.10
C LEU A 98 -10.66 -1.86 0.33
N ASN A 99 -9.86 -2.31 1.31
CA ASN A 99 -10.07 -3.63 1.90
C ASN A 99 -10.02 -4.77 0.91
N PHE A 100 -9.31 -4.57 -0.21
CA PHE A 100 -9.17 -5.62 -1.20
C PHE A 100 -8.24 -6.71 -0.68
N SER A 101 -8.58 -7.95 -1.02
CA SER A 101 -7.75 -9.10 -0.66
C SER A 101 -7.75 -10.07 -1.82
N ILE A 102 -6.68 -10.86 -1.94
CA ILE A 102 -6.56 -11.83 -3.01
C ILE A 102 -7.16 -13.17 -2.58
N GLU A 103 -7.93 -13.19 -1.51
CA GLU A 103 -8.51 -14.41 -0.98
C GLU A 103 -9.76 -14.79 -1.72
N THR A 104 -10.28 -16.00 -1.43
CA THR A 104 -11.53 -16.43 -2.04
C THR A 104 -12.64 -15.49 -1.60
N GLU A 105 -13.73 -15.50 -2.34
CA GLU A 105 -14.84 -14.64 -2.03
C GLU A 105 -15.39 -14.86 -0.64
N ARG A 106 -15.43 -16.10 -0.18
CA ARG A 106 -15.90 -16.40 1.15
C ARG A 106 -15.00 -15.77 2.19
N ASP A 107 -13.71 -15.98 2.01
CA ASP A 107 -12.74 -15.45 2.94
C ASP A 107 -12.75 -13.94 2.89
N THR A 108 -12.89 -13.41 1.71
CA THR A 108 -12.88 -11.98 1.50
C THR A 108 -13.99 -11.32 2.28
N HIS A 109 -15.17 -11.89 2.23
CA HIS A 109 -16.31 -11.33 2.95
C HIS A 109 -16.01 -11.23 4.45
N SER A 110 -15.57 -12.31 5.01
CA SER A 110 -15.24 -12.36 6.42
C SER A 110 -14.13 -11.39 6.78
N ARG A 111 -13.11 -11.36 5.95
CA ARG A 111 -11.99 -10.51 6.20
C ARG A 111 -12.31 -9.05 6.05
N GLN A 112 -13.13 -8.72 5.09
CA GLN A 112 -13.53 -7.35 4.90
C GLN A 112 -14.24 -6.81 6.13
N LYS A 113 -15.01 -7.66 6.77
CA LYS A 113 -15.65 -7.30 8.00
C LYS A 113 -14.64 -6.95 9.06
N LYS A 114 -13.63 -7.77 9.21
CA LYS A 114 -12.57 -7.51 10.17
C LYS A 114 -11.81 -6.26 9.84
N ASN A 115 -11.49 -6.09 8.58
CA ASN A 115 -10.73 -4.92 8.16
C ASN A 115 -11.50 -3.65 8.38
N LYS A 116 -12.79 -3.69 8.11
CA LYS A 116 -13.63 -2.55 8.36
C LYS A 116 -13.62 -2.18 9.81
N LYS A 117 -13.69 -3.17 10.66
CA LYS A 117 -13.67 -2.93 12.06
C LYS A 117 -12.38 -2.23 12.48
N ILE A 118 -11.28 -2.69 11.97
CA ILE A 118 -9.99 -2.08 12.27
C ILE A 118 -9.97 -0.63 11.81
N PHE A 119 -10.49 -0.36 10.64
CA PHE A 119 -10.58 0.99 10.14
C PHE A 119 -11.41 1.86 11.04
N LEU A 120 -12.57 1.36 11.41
CA LEU A 120 -13.51 2.14 12.20
C LEU A 120 -13.01 2.40 13.60
N ASP A 121 -12.15 1.55 14.08
CA ASP A 121 -11.59 1.74 15.41
C ASP A 121 -10.58 2.86 15.44
N GLY A 122 -10.25 3.42 14.30
CA GLY A 122 -9.39 4.57 14.27
C GLY A 122 -7.98 4.29 14.69
N GLU A 123 -7.57 3.11 14.49
CA GLU A 123 -6.25 2.73 14.88
C GLU A 123 -5.18 3.32 14.04
N TRP A 124 -5.57 4.02 13.08
CA TRP A 124 -4.65 4.63 12.14
C TRP A 124 -3.82 5.73 12.74
#